data_ede67f1e3bd273d776646622eed696ea
#
_entry.id   ede67f1e3bd273d776646622eed696ea
#
_cell.length_a   1.000
_cell.length_b   1.000
_cell.length_c   1.000
_cell.angle_alpha   90.00
_cell.angle_beta   90.00
_cell.angle_gamma   90.00
#
_symmetry.space_group_name_H-M   'P 1'
#
loop_
_entity.id
_entity.type
_entity.pdbx_description
1 polymer ?
#
loop_
_entity_poly.entity_id
_entity_poly.type
_entity_poly.pdbx_seq_one_letter_code
_entity_poly.pdbx_strand_id
1 'polypeptide(L)'
;MQATAVVLKQGEYRPSEDEPFMSERQLEYFKQKLLDWKEDILRESRETVTHLQLETENHPDLADRASSETDRALELRTRDRQRKLISKIDDALRRIEEGAYGFCEETGEPIGLARLEARPIATLSVEAQERHERRERVHRDD
;
A
#
# COMPACT_ATOMS: atom_id res chain seq x y z
N MET A 1 1.85 18.98 28.60
CA MET A 1 2.49 18.80 28.24
C MET A 1 2.90 18.70 27.38
N GLN A 2 3.21 18.73 26.83
CA GLN A 2 3.55 18.71 25.96
C GLN A 2 4.08 18.08 25.35
N ALA A 3 3.54 18.04 25.16
CA ALA A 3 3.90 17.17 24.16
C ALA A 3 5.00 17.66 23.43
N THR A 4 5.89 17.73 23.97
CA THR A 4 6.97 18.02 23.24
C THR A 4 7.02 17.25 22.04
N ALA A 5 6.88 17.88 21.06
CA ALA A 5 7.35 17.46 19.81
C ALA A 5 8.68 16.81 19.92
N VAL A 6 8.73 15.76 20.59
CA VAL A 6 9.87 14.91 20.42
C VAL A 6 9.74 14.40 19.02
N VAL A 7 10.51 14.94 18.15
CA VAL A 7 10.69 14.40 16.84
C VAL A 7 11.27 13.01 17.06
N LEU A 8 10.38 12.05 17.17
CA LEU A 8 10.82 10.69 17.20
C LEU A 8 11.35 10.36 15.80
N LYS A 9 12.57 9.89 15.74
CA LYS A 9 13.13 9.39 14.51
C LYS A 9 12.22 8.28 14.00
N GLN A 10 12.12 8.17 12.70
CA GLN A 10 11.40 7.09 12.08
C GLN A 10 11.83 5.77 12.70
N GLY A 11 10.88 4.99 13.19
CA GLY A 11 11.14 3.70 13.81
C GLY A 11 11.26 3.70 15.33
N GLU A 12 11.34 4.87 15.96
CA GLU A 12 11.41 4.93 17.43
C GLU A 12 10.03 4.84 18.06
N TYR A 13 9.02 5.41 17.43
CA TYR A 13 7.65 5.32 17.92
C TYR A 13 6.95 4.14 17.27
N ARG A 14 6.27 3.35 18.09
CA ARG A 14 5.38 2.31 17.61
C ARG A 14 4.04 2.44 18.28
N PRO A 15 2.94 2.39 17.52
CA PRO A 15 1.61 2.45 18.13
C PRO A 15 1.42 1.31 19.13
N SER A 16 0.77 1.62 20.22
CA SER A 16 0.52 0.67 21.29
C SER A 16 -0.97 0.66 21.61
N GLU A 17 -1.46 -0.49 22.05
CA GLU A 17 -2.85 -0.62 22.48
C GLU A 17 -3.14 0.14 23.78
N ASP A 18 -2.11 0.57 24.49
CA ASP A 18 -2.26 1.40 25.69
C ASP A 18 -2.70 2.84 25.34
N GLU A 19 -2.57 3.23 24.08
CA GLU A 19 -3.02 4.52 23.58
C GLU A 19 -4.43 4.41 23.00
N PRO A 20 -5.19 5.52 22.97
CA PRO A 20 -6.47 5.50 22.27
C PRO A 20 -6.26 5.11 20.81
N PHE A 21 -7.13 4.24 20.29
CA PHE A 21 -7.03 3.77 18.92
C PHE A 21 -7.19 4.94 17.95
N MET A 22 -6.30 5.04 16.99
CA MET A 22 -6.25 6.14 16.00
C MET A 22 -6.15 7.52 16.66
N SER A 23 -5.38 7.61 17.74
CA SER A 23 -4.98 8.89 18.32
C SER A 23 -4.21 9.69 17.24
N GLU A 24 -4.07 10.99 17.43
CA GLU A 24 -3.33 11.84 16.50
C GLU A 24 -1.93 11.30 16.21
N ARG A 25 -1.27 10.79 17.25
CA ARG A 25 0.07 10.22 17.11
C ARG A 25 0.06 8.95 16.26
N GLN A 26 -0.92 8.09 16.48
CA GLN A 26 -1.06 6.87 15.68
C GLN A 26 -1.38 7.20 14.22
N LEU A 27 -2.28 8.14 13.99
CA LEU A 27 -2.62 8.57 12.64
C LEU A 27 -1.41 9.17 11.92
N GLU A 28 -0.61 9.97 12.60
CA GLU A 28 0.62 10.53 12.03
C GLU A 28 1.61 9.43 11.67
N TYR A 29 1.75 8.42 12.54
CA TYR A 29 2.60 7.26 12.28
C TYR A 29 2.18 6.53 10.99
N PHE A 30 0.90 6.21 10.86
CA PHE A 30 0.42 5.50 9.67
C PHE A 30 0.47 6.37 8.42
N LYS A 31 0.21 7.66 8.56
CA LYS A 31 0.34 8.62 7.47
C LYS A 31 1.77 8.62 6.93
N GLN A 32 2.75 8.70 7.81
CA GLN A 32 4.16 8.70 7.41
C GLN A 32 4.55 7.38 6.75
N LYS A 33 4.08 6.27 7.31
CA LYS A 33 4.32 4.95 6.75
C LYS A 33 3.76 4.83 5.33
N LEU A 34 2.57 5.34 5.10
CA LEU A 34 1.94 5.34 3.78
C LEU A 34 2.68 6.24 2.80
N LEU A 35 3.10 7.42 3.23
CA LEU A 35 3.86 8.35 2.39
C LEU A 35 5.21 7.77 1.98
N ASP A 36 5.91 7.16 2.91
CA ASP A 36 7.21 6.53 2.64
C ASP A 36 7.06 5.37 1.66
N TRP A 37 6.04 4.56 1.84
CA TRP A 37 5.75 3.46 0.92
C TRP A 37 5.43 3.95 -0.49
N LYS A 38 4.61 4.99 -0.57
CA LYS A 38 4.29 5.62 -1.86
C LYS A 38 5.55 6.13 -2.56
N GLU A 39 6.44 6.79 -1.82
CA GLU A 39 7.70 7.28 -2.36
C GLU A 39 8.57 6.15 -2.91
N ASP A 40 8.65 5.04 -2.17
CA ASP A 40 9.41 3.86 -2.61
C ASP A 40 8.84 3.29 -3.91
N ILE A 41 7.51 3.17 -4.01
CA ILE A 41 6.86 2.65 -5.22
C ILE A 41 7.12 3.57 -6.41
N LEU A 42 7.01 4.88 -6.22
CA LEU A 42 7.25 5.85 -7.28
C LEU A 42 8.70 5.80 -7.78
N ARG A 43 9.65 5.62 -6.87
CA ARG A 43 11.06 5.49 -7.23
C ARG A 43 11.31 4.23 -8.05
N GLU A 44 10.78 3.09 -7.61
CA GLU A 44 10.88 1.83 -8.33
C GLU A 44 10.25 1.93 -9.72
N SER A 45 9.13 2.62 -9.82
CA SER A 45 8.43 2.82 -11.08
C SER A 45 9.27 3.63 -12.07
N ARG A 46 9.97 4.66 -11.60
CA ARG A 46 10.88 5.45 -12.43
C ARG A 46 12.05 4.62 -12.94
N GLU A 47 12.62 3.79 -12.07
CA GLU A 47 13.71 2.89 -12.42
C GLU A 47 13.29 1.89 -13.49
N THR A 48 12.09 1.35 -13.38
CA THR A 48 11.52 0.42 -14.35
C THR A 48 11.37 1.07 -15.72
N VAL A 49 10.88 2.30 -15.77
CA VAL A 49 10.74 3.05 -17.04
C VAL A 49 12.10 3.26 -17.68
N THR A 50 13.11 3.67 -16.90
CA THR A 50 14.46 3.86 -17.40
C THR A 50 15.03 2.57 -17.98
N HIS A 51 14.85 1.46 -17.27
CA HIS A 51 15.29 0.15 -17.71
C HIS A 51 14.64 -0.26 -19.03
N LEU A 52 13.34 -0.06 -19.18
CA LEU A 52 12.61 -0.36 -20.42
C LEU A 52 13.14 0.47 -21.59
N GLN A 53 13.44 1.73 -21.37
CA GLN A 53 13.97 2.61 -22.40
C GLN A 53 15.34 2.14 -22.88
N LEU A 54 16.23 1.77 -21.94
CA LEU A 54 17.56 1.29 -22.25
C LEU A 54 17.52 -0.03 -23.04
N GLU A 55 16.64 -0.95 -22.65
CA GLU A 55 16.49 -2.22 -23.37
C GLU A 55 16.01 -2.02 -24.79
N THR A 56 15.10 -1.10 -25.00
CA THR A 56 14.55 -0.82 -26.34
C THR A 56 15.65 -0.33 -27.29
N GLU A 57 16.63 0.37 -26.79
CA GLU A 57 17.74 0.91 -27.59
C GLU A 57 18.80 -0.14 -27.92
N ASN A 58 18.92 -1.21 -27.15
CA ASN A 58 20.06 -2.13 -27.21
C ASN A 58 19.80 -3.54 -27.75
N HIS A 59 18.64 -3.83 -28.33
CA HIS A 59 18.34 -5.19 -28.83
C HIS A 59 18.05 -5.25 -30.33
N PRO A 60 19.10 -5.39 -31.17
CA PRO A 60 18.92 -5.52 -32.60
C PRO A 60 18.52 -6.92 -33.09
N ASP A 61 18.71 -7.97 -32.27
CA ASP A 61 18.49 -9.36 -32.65
C ASP A 61 17.05 -9.79 -32.36
N LEU A 62 16.46 -10.59 -33.29
CA LEU A 62 15.07 -11.07 -33.14
C LEU A 62 14.83 -11.94 -31.93
N ALA A 63 15.78 -12.83 -31.58
CA ALA A 63 15.67 -13.68 -30.39
C ALA A 63 15.72 -12.86 -29.12
N ASP A 64 16.62 -11.89 -29.09
CA ASP A 64 16.76 -10.96 -27.96
C ASP A 64 15.54 -10.05 -27.84
N ARG A 65 14.93 -9.67 -28.98
CA ARG A 65 13.71 -8.90 -28.98
C ARG A 65 12.54 -9.67 -28.36
N ALA A 66 12.40 -10.96 -28.68
CA ALA A 66 11.31 -11.77 -28.12
C ALA A 66 11.46 -11.91 -26.61
N SER A 67 12.67 -12.15 -26.12
CA SER A 67 12.96 -12.22 -24.68
C SER A 67 12.72 -10.88 -24.01
N SER A 68 13.18 -9.80 -24.64
CA SER A 68 13.00 -8.44 -24.14
C SER A 68 11.52 -8.05 -24.10
N GLU A 69 10.73 -8.46 -25.07
CA GLU A 69 9.28 -8.20 -25.09
C GLU A 69 8.57 -8.92 -23.95
N THR A 70 8.97 -10.16 -23.62
CA THR A 70 8.43 -10.90 -22.49
C THR A 70 8.77 -10.20 -21.17
N ASP A 71 10.03 -9.80 -21.00
CA ASP A 71 10.47 -9.08 -19.80
C ASP A 71 9.75 -7.75 -19.67
N ARG A 72 9.58 -7.06 -20.78
CA ARG A 72 8.86 -5.80 -20.85
C ARG A 72 7.40 -5.94 -20.43
N ALA A 73 6.74 -7.02 -20.89
CA ALA A 73 5.37 -7.31 -20.51
C ALA A 73 5.25 -7.54 -19.00
N LEU A 74 6.20 -8.27 -18.41
CA LEU A 74 6.23 -8.50 -16.96
C LEU A 74 6.45 -7.19 -16.19
N GLU A 75 7.35 -6.34 -16.66
CA GLU A 75 7.62 -5.05 -16.03
C GLU A 75 6.39 -4.12 -16.13
N LEU A 76 5.69 -4.13 -17.25
CA LEU A 76 4.46 -3.35 -17.41
C LEU A 76 3.35 -3.81 -16.48
N ARG A 77 3.23 -5.13 -16.26
CA ARG A 77 2.29 -5.66 -15.27
C ARG A 77 2.65 -5.22 -13.85
N THR A 78 3.95 -5.20 -13.54
CA THR A 78 4.44 -4.72 -12.25
C THR A 78 4.08 -3.25 -12.07
N ARG A 79 4.29 -2.43 -13.09
CA ARG A 79 3.92 -1.01 -13.06
C ARG A 79 2.41 -0.82 -12.86
N ASP A 80 1.61 -1.63 -13.50
CA ASP A 80 0.16 -1.56 -13.37
C ASP A 80 -0.27 -1.89 -11.94
N ARG A 81 0.33 -2.93 -11.35
CA ARG A 81 0.09 -3.29 -9.96
C ARG A 81 0.53 -2.19 -8.99
N GLN A 82 1.69 -1.58 -9.27
CA GLN A 82 2.19 -0.46 -8.47
C GLN A 82 1.24 0.75 -8.53
N ARG A 83 0.69 1.03 -9.70
CA ARG A 83 -0.29 2.11 -9.87
C ARG A 83 -1.53 1.87 -9.03
N LYS A 84 -2.01 0.63 -9.00
CA LYS A 84 -3.15 0.24 -8.16
C LYS A 84 -2.85 0.39 -6.68
N LEU A 85 -1.63 0.03 -6.26
CA LEU A 85 -1.19 0.21 -4.87
C LEU A 85 -1.15 1.70 -4.50
N ILE A 86 -0.62 2.54 -5.38
CA ILE A 86 -0.58 3.99 -5.15
C ILE A 86 -1.99 4.54 -4.97
N SER A 87 -2.94 4.09 -5.79
CA SER A 87 -4.33 4.48 -5.66
C SER A 87 -4.90 4.11 -4.29
N LYS A 88 -4.60 2.90 -3.81
CA LYS A 88 -5.04 2.45 -2.48
C LYS A 88 -4.38 3.25 -1.36
N ILE A 89 -3.11 3.58 -1.52
CA ILE A 89 -2.40 4.43 -0.56
C ILE A 89 -3.03 5.82 -0.49
N ASP A 90 -3.32 6.40 -1.64
CA ASP A 90 -3.96 7.72 -1.71
C ASP A 90 -5.36 7.69 -1.06
N ASP A 91 -6.11 6.61 -1.26
CA ASP A 91 -7.39 6.42 -0.58
C ASP A 91 -7.23 6.33 0.94
N ALA A 92 -6.21 5.62 1.41
CA ALA A 92 -5.91 5.51 2.83
C ALA A 92 -5.54 6.87 3.43
N LEU A 93 -4.72 7.65 2.71
CA LEU A 93 -4.35 9.00 3.14
C LEU A 93 -5.56 9.92 3.23
N ARG A 94 -6.49 9.82 2.27
CA ARG A 94 -7.73 10.57 2.31
C ARG A 94 -8.58 10.18 3.51
N ARG A 95 -8.65 8.89 3.83
CA ARG A 95 -9.40 8.40 4.99
C ARG A 95 -8.81 8.91 6.30
N ILE A 96 -7.50 9.08 6.38
CA ILE A 96 -6.86 9.70 7.55
C ILE A 96 -7.37 11.12 7.72
N GLU A 97 -7.43 11.90 6.64
CA GLU A 97 -7.92 13.27 6.70
C GLU A 97 -9.41 13.35 7.05
N GLU A 98 -10.19 12.38 6.61
CA GLU A 98 -11.63 12.32 6.89
C GLU A 98 -11.96 11.72 8.27
N GLY A 99 -10.97 11.20 8.98
CA GLY A 99 -11.18 10.58 10.28
C GLY A 99 -11.76 9.17 10.23
N ALA A 100 -11.71 8.53 9.07
CA ALA A 100 -12.27 7.19 8.86
C ALA A 100 -11.21 6.08 8.84
N TYR A 101 -9.93 6.45 8.78
CA TYR A 101 -8.86 5.47 8.69
C TYR A 101 -8.82 4.58 9.94
N GLY A 102 -8.56 3.29 9.73
CA GLY A 102 -8.42 2.31 10.81
C GLY A 102 -9.69 1.60 11.18
N PHE A 103 -10.82 2.00 10.60
CA PHE A 103 -12.12 1.38 10.88
C PHE A 103 -12.63 0.64 9.65
N CYS A 104 -13.23 -0.52 9.89
CA CYS A 104 -13.74 -1.37 8.82
C CYS A 104 -14.87 -0.67 8.06
N GLU A 105 -14.79 -0.65 6.74
CA GLU A 105 -15.79 -0.03 5.89
C GLU A 105 -17.18 -0.69 6.00
N GLU A 106 -17.19 -1.99 6.29
CA GLU A 106 -18.46 -2.73 6.38
C GLU A 106 -19.11 -2.67 7.75
N THR A 107 -18.30 -2.78 8.82
CA THR A 107 -18.83 -2.93 10.17
C THR A 107 -18.67 -1.69 11.04
N GLY A 108 -17.76 -0.80 10.67
CA GLY A 108 -17.42 0.36 11.50
C GLY A 108 -16.53 0.04 12.69
N GLU A 109 -16.20 -1.22 12.89
CA GLU A 109 -15.35 -1.64 13.99
C GLU A 109 -13.87 -1.36 13.71
N PRO A 110 -13.04 -1.18 14.77
CA PRO A 110 -11.60 -1.01 14.56
C PRO A 110 -10.99 -2.20 13.82
N ILE A 111 -10.13 -1.91 12.87
CA ILE A 111 -9.39 -2.94 12.14
C ILE A 111 -8.32 -3.57 13.05
N GLY A 112 -7.69 -2.75 13.88
CA GLY A 112 -6.67 -3.19 14.80
C GLY A 112 -5.27 -2.81 14.37
N LEU A 113 -4.42 -2.50 15.35
CA LEU A 113 -3.06 -2.03 15.09
C LEU A 113 -2.21 -3.07 14.37
N ALA A 114 -2.29 -4.33 14.79
CA ALA A 114 -1.48 -5.39 14.20
C ALA A 114 -1.76 -5.56 12.71
N ARG A 115 -3.04 -5.52 12.33
CA ARG A 115 -3.42 -5.65 10.93
C ARG A 115 -2.99 -4.43 10.11
N LEU A 116 -3.13 -3.23 10.68
CA LEU A 116 -2.71 -2.00 10.00
C LEU A 116 -1.19 -1.92 9.85
N GLU A 117 -0.43 -2.42 10.85
CA GLU A 117 1.02 -2.52 10.72
C GLU A 117 1.43 -3.43 9.58
N ALA A 118 0.75 -4.57 9.45
CA ALA A 118 1.02 -5.53 8.39
C ALA A 118 0.51 -5.04 7.03
N ARG A 119 -0.62 -4.36 7.03
CA ARG A 119 -1.26 -3.89 5.80
C ARG A 119 -1.88 -2.50 6.01
N PRO A 120 -1.09 -1.44 5.86
CA PRO A 120 -1.58 -0.08 6.12
C PRO A 120 -2.74 0.38 5.25
N ILE A 121 -2.96 -0.26 4.10
CA ILE A 121 -4.07 0.07 3.19
C ILE A 121 -5.34 -0.73 3.48
N ALA A 122 -5.36 -1.55 4.55
CA ALA A 122 -6.51 -2.38 4.88
C ALA A 122 -7.74 -1.51 5.16
N THR A 123 -8.87 -1.87 4.56
CA THR A 123 -10.15 -1.19 4.74
C THR A 123 -11.19 -2.08 5.37
N LEU A 124 -10.88 -3.35 5.57
CA LEU A 124 -11.78 -4.34 6.15
C LEU A 124 -11.11 -5.04 7.33
N SER A 125 -11.89 -5.36 8.35
CA SER A 125 -11.44 -6.24 9.41
C SER A 125 -11.16 -7.62 8.85
N VAL A 126 -10.46 -8.47 9.61
CA VAL A 126 -10.17 -9.85 9.17
C VAL A 126 -11.48 -10.60 8.89
N GLU A 127 -12.48 -10.46 9.76
CA GLU A 127 -13.77 -11.12 9.61
C GLU A 127 -14.51 -10.65 8.35
N ALA A 128 -14.50 -9.35 8.08
CA ALA A 128 -15.11 -8.80 6.88
C ALA A 128 -14.39 -9.26 5.62
N GLN A 129 -13.07 -9.32 5.65
CA GLN A 129 -12.26 -9.80 4.53
C GLN A 129 -12.57 -11.26 4.24
N GLU A 130 -12.67 -12.09 5.27
CA GLU A 130 -13.00 -13.50 5.12
C GLU A 130 -14.39 -13.70 4.52
N ARG A 131 -15.37 -12.88 4.93
CA ARG A 131 -16.71 -12.93 4.34
C ARG A 131 -16.68 -12.59 2.86
N HIS A 132 -15.91 -11.56 2.47
CA HIS A 132 -15.74 -11.20 1.07
C HIS A 132 -15.17 -12.34 0.25
N GLU A 133 -14.12 -12.96 0.74
CA GLU A 133 -13.48 -14.08 0.06
C GLU A 133 -14.42 -15.27 -0.11
N ARG A 134 -15.25 -15.55 0.88
CA ARG A 134 -16.26 -16.61 0.80
C ARG A 134 -17.33 -16.31 -0.24
N ARG A 135 -17.79 -15.06 -0.30
CA ARG A 135 -18.77 -14.65 -1.32
C ARG A 135 -18.20 -14.78 -2.72
N GLU A 136 -16.97 -14.38 -2.91
CA GLU A 136 -16.29 -14.51 -4.21
C GLU A 136 -16.19 -15.97 -4.64
N ARG A 137 -15.88 -16.87 -3.72
CA ARG A 137 -15.80 -18.30 -4.02
C ARG A 137 -17.15 -18.86 -4.42
N VAL A 138 -18.20 -18.49 -3.71
CA VAL A 138 -19.56 -18.95 -4.03
C VAL A 138 -19.99 -18.46 -5.41
N HIS A 139 -19.67 -17.21 -5.75
CA HIS A 139 -20.01 -16.66 -7.06
C HIS A 139 -19.22 -17.32 -8.20
N ARG A 140 -17.99 -17.78 -7.94
CA ARG A 140 -17.22 -18.50 -8.95
C ARG A 140 -17.75 -19.89 -9.21
N ASP A 141 -18.31 -20.53 -8.19
CA ASP A 141 -18.85 -21.89 -8.30
C ASP A 141 -20.23 -21.94 -8.92
N ASP A 142 -20.89 -20.81 -9.03
CA ASP A 142 -22.15 -20.66 -9.74
C ASP A 142 -21.87 -20.37 -11.22
#